data_504bed3eca3dcd3b3a4ca332a5f644a4
#
_entry.id   504bed3eca3dcd3b3a4ca332a5f644a4
#
_cell.length_a   1.000
_cell.length_b   1.000
_cell.length_c   1.000
_cell.angle_alpha   90.00
_cell.angle_beta   90.00
_cell.angle_gamma   90.00
#
_symmetry.space_group_name_H-M   'P 1'
#
loop_
_entity.id
_entity.type
_entity.pdbx_description
1 polymer ?
#
loop_
_entity_poly.entity_id
_entity_poly.type
_entity_poly.pdbx_seq_one_letter_code
_entity_poly.pdbx_strand_id
1 'polypeptide(L)'
;MANTPVGGVGQAIRLFHVSDVHFGAEDPAALAWFSACVDAERPDAVIMTGDLTMRATKDEFQRGGAWLKSLGVPVTLEVGNHDIPYYWDPFRRIFSPYQRYAAVESMIEKPLELPGITIVPLKTTARAQWRWNWSKGRVGTGSLSRALAMMNEVPDGHLVFVAAHHPLIEGGTTGTAKTRNGDEALTALADAGAHAVLSGHVHDPFDVPVERGGRTIRMIGAGTLSKRTRGSPPAFNEIQVQDGRFTTIARTMATASA
;
A
#
# COMPACT_ATOMS: atom_id res chain seq x y z
N MET A 1 -19.23 37.42 -25.99
CA MET A 1 -17.91 37.12 -25.40
C MET A 1 -17.86 35.64 -25.17
N ALA A 2 -17.10 34.95 -25.99
CA ALA A 2 -17.00 33.49 -25.97
C ALA A 2 -16.16 33.03 -24.78
N ASN A 3 -16.76 32.19 -23.94
CA ASN A 3 -16.10 31.50 -22.84
C ASN A 3 -15.17 30.43 -23.41
N THR A 4 -13.87 30.66 -23.42
CA THR A 4 -12.87 29.67 -23.79
C THR A 4 -12.78 28.67 -22.63
N PRO A 5 -12.94 27.37 -22.84
CA PRO A 5 -12.68 26.38 -21.81
C PRO A 5 -11.16 26.31 -21.62
N VAL A 6 -10.70 26.72 -20.45
CA VAL A 6 -9.33 26.44 -19.99
C VAL A 6 -9.30 24.96 -19.55
N GLY A 7 -9.23 24.08 -20.52
CA GLY A 7 -8.93 22.68 -20.34
C GLY A 7 -7.43 22.49 -20.54
N GLY A 8 -6.62 22.75 -19.53
CA GLY A 8 -5.26 22.23 -19.49
C GLY A 8 -5.35 20.70 -19.43
N VAL A 9 -4.79 20.01 -20.42
CA VAL A 9 -4.58 18.55 -20.37
C VAL A 9 -3.74 18.31 -19.11
N GLY A 10 -4.34 17.75 -18.07
CA GLY A 10 -3.66 17.48 -16.82
C GLY A 10 -2.49 16.54 -17.09
N GLN A 11 -1.34 16.84 -16.53
CA GLN A 11 -0.16 15.95 -16.63
C GLN A 11 -0.57 14.56 -16.15
N ALA A 12 -0.32 13.53 -16.97
CA ALA A 12 -0.56 12.15 -16.56
C ALA A 12 0.38 11.81 -15.40
N ILE A 13 -0.17 11.27 -14.31
CA ILE A 13 0.59 10.85 -13.12
C ILE A 13 0.72 9.34 -13.14
N ARG A 14 1.93 8.85 -12.90
CA ARG A 14 2.25 7.43 -12.82
C ARG A 14 2.69 7.08 -11.41
N LEU A 15 1.99 6.15 -10.78
CA LEU A 15 2.33 5.63 -9.46
C LEU A 15 2.68 4.14 -9.56
N PHE A 16 3.70 3.71 -8.83
CA PHE A 16 3.98 2.29 -8.65
C PHE A 16 3.54 1.87 -7.24
N HIS A 17 2.67 0.89 -7.16
CA HIS A 17 2.18 0.33 -5.91
C HIS A 17 2.81 -1.03 -5.68
N VAL A 18 3.60 -1.15 -4.63
CA VAL A 18 4.36 -2.33 -4.24
C VAL A 18 4.05 -2.73 -2.81
N SER A 19 4.19 -4.01 -2.46
CA SER A 19 3.98 -4.54 -1.11
C SER A 19 4.80 -5.79 -0.86
N ASP A 20 4.88 -6.22 0.40
CA ASP A 20 5.36 -7.56 0.77
C ASP A 20 6.76 -7.89 0.23
N VAL A 21 7.70 -6.97 0.42
CA VAL A 21 9.10 -7.12 0.02
C VAL A 21 9.84 -8.12 0.90
N HIS A 22 9.51 -8.12 2.20
CA HIS A 22 10.03 -9.06 3.19
C HIS A 22 11.55 -9.18 3.20
N PHE A 23 12.28 -8.08 3.44
CA PHE A 23 13.73 -8.16 3.68
C PHE A 23 14.03 -9.21 4.76
N GLY A 24 14.89 -10.18 4.42
CA GLY A 24 15.10 -11.43 5.16
C GLY A 24 14.50 -12.66 4.47
N ALA A 25 13.63 -12.45 3.47
CA ALA A 25 13.09 -13.44 2.54
C ALA A 25 12.84 -12.83 1.15
N GLU A 26 13.49 -11.70 0.87
CA GLU A 26 13.41 -10.99 -0.40
C GLU A 26 13.88 -11.85 -1.59
N ASP A 27 13.35 -11.56 -2.76
CA ASP A 27 13.88 -12.06 -4.02
C ASP A 27 14.78 -10.98 -4.65
N PRO A 28 16.10 -11.17 -4.66
CA PRO A 28 17.03 -10.18 -5.21
C PRO A 28 16.76 -9.86 -6.68
N ALA A 29 16.30 -10.84 -7.48
CA ALA A 29 15.99 -10.63 -8.89
C ALA A 29 14.73 -9.77 -9.04
N ALA A 30 13.71 -9.98 -8.21
CA ALA A 30 12.50 -9.17 -8.20
C ALA A 30 12.78 -7.73 -7.75
N LEU A 31 13.63 -7.54 -6.73
CA LEU A 31 14.05 -6.21 -6.30
C LEU A 31 14.81 -5.47 -7.38
N ALA A 32 15.76 -6.14 -8.05
CA ALA A 32 16.53 -5.56 -9.15
C ALA A 32 15.62 -5.18 -10.34
N TRP A 33 14.68 -6.07 -10.69
CA TRP A 33 13.69 -5.82 -11.73
C TRP A 33 12.80 -4.59 -11.39
N PHE A 34 12.24 -4.52 -10.18
CA PHE A 34 11.43 -3.38 -9.77
C PHE A 34 12.24 -2.07 -9.79
N SER A 35 13.47 -2.09 -9.26
CA SER A 35 14.35 -0.92 -9.27
C SER A 35 14.67 -0.46 -10.70
N ALA A 36 14.91 -1.40 -11.62
CA ALA A 36 15.13 -1.09 -13.04
C ALA A 36 13.89 -0.47 -13.70
N CYS A 37 12.68 -0.94 -13.35
CA CYS A 37 11.44 -0.30 -13.81
C CYS A 37 11.30 1.13 -13.28
N VAL A 38 11.62 1.37 -12.00
CA VAL A 38 11.59 2.72 -11.40
C VAL A 38 12.61 3.64 -12.08
N ASP A 39 13.82 3.18 -12.31
CA ASP A 39 14.88 3.96 -12.96
C ASP A 39 14.54 4.31 -14.41
N ALA A 40 13.96 3.36 -15.15
CA ALA A 40 13.63 3.55 -16.56
C ALA A 40 12.41 4.46 -16.75
N GLU A 41 11.40 4.33 -15.88
CA GLU A 41 10.09 4.95 -16.09
C GLU A 41 9.84 6.16 -15.19
N ARG A 42 10.64 6.33 -14.13
CA ARG A 42 10.59 7.48 -13.21
C ARG A 42 9.17 7.83 -12.76
N PRO A 43 8.46 6.90 -12.07
CA PRO A 43 7.12 7.20 -11.58
C PRO A 43 7.13 8.42 -10.65
N ASP A 44 6.02 9.15 -10.58
CA ASP A 44 5.87 10.31 -9.70
C ASP A 44 5.96 9.93 -8.22
N ALA A 45 5.55 8.70 -7.87
CA ALA A 45 5.75 8.14 -6.55
C ALA A 45 5.68 6.61 -6.53
N VAL A 46 6.26 6.02 -5.48
CA VAL A 46 6.09 4.62 -5.08
C VAL A 46 5.23 4.58 -3.81
N ILE A 47 4.17 3.78 -3.82
CA ILE A 47 3.29 3.53 -2.68
C ILE A 47 3.61 2.13 -2.15
N MET A 48 4.23 2.06 -0.97
CA MET A 48 4.59 0.79 -0.30
C MET A 48 3.55 0.45 0.77
N THR A 49 2.76 -0.60 0.55
CA THR A 49 1.66 -0.98 1.45
C THR A 49 2.04 -2.05 2.49
N GLY A 50 3.25 -1.97 3.02
CA GLY A 50 3.66 -2.73 4.21
C GLY A 50 4.44 -4.00 3.92
N ASP A 51 4.80 -4.69 5.03
CA ASP A 51 5.65 -5.88 5.04
C ASP A 51 6.99 -5.65 4.31
N LEU A 52 7.64 -4.53 4.66
CA LEU A 52 9.00 -4.24 4.21
C LEU A 52 9.97 -5.29 4.74
N THR A 53 9.76 -5.76 5.98
CA THR A 53 10.64 -6.71 6.67
C THR A 53 9.97 -8.08 6.83
N MET A 54 10.77 -9.12 7.08
CA MET A 54 10.26 -10.46 7.39
C MET A 54 10.03 -10.67 8.89
N ARG A 55 10.86 -10.08 9.74
CA ARG A 55 10.87 -10.32 11.20
C ARG A 55 11.06 -9.07 12.04
N ALA A 56 10.93 -7.89 11.45
CA ALA A 56 11.14 -6.60 12.09
C ALA A 56 12.53 -6.47 12.79
N THR A 57 13.56 -7.09 12.24
CA THR A 57 14.93 -6.96 12.77
C THR A 57 15.53 -5.61 12.35
N LYS A 58 16.56 -5.15 13.10
CA LYS A 58 17.25 -3.91 12.77
C LYS A 58 17.92 -3.97 11.38
N ASP A 59 18.55 -5.10 11.07
CA ASP A 59 19.21 -5.33 9.78
C ASP A 59 18.22 -5.28 8.61
N GLU A 60 17.08 -5.97 8.73
CA GLU A 60 16.03 -5.96 7.71
C GLU A 60 15.53 -4.54 7.44
N PHE A 61 15.25 -3.76 8.49
CA PHE A 61 14.85 -2.35 8.34
C PHE A 61 15.94 -1.49 7.73
N GLN A 62 17.22 -1.68 8.09
CA GLN A 62 18.32 -0.93 7.49
C GLN A 62 18.46 -1.23 5.99
N ARG A 63 18.43 -2.51 5.61
CA ARG A 63 18.51 -2.92 4.19
C ARG A 63 17.29 -2.44 3.41
N GLY A 64 16.08 -2.62 3.95
CA GLY A 64 14.84 -2.18 3.33
C GLY A 64 14.79 -0.65 3.14
N GLY A 65 15.15 0.09 4.19
CA GLY A 65 15.23 1.55 4.12
C GLY A 65 16.27 2.05 3.11
N ALA A 66 17.45 1.42 3.05
CA ALA A 66 18.47 1.74 2.06
C ALA A 66 17.98 1.47 0.62
N TRP A 67 17.27 0.36 0.39
CA TRP A 67 16.68 0.03 -0.90
C TRP A 67 15.61 1.05 -1.30
N LEU A 68 14.65 1.36 -0.42
CA LEU A 68 13.62 2.37 -0.72
C LEU A 68 14.25 3.73 -1.06
N LYS A 69 15.26 4.14 -0.31
CA LYS A 69 16.00 5.38 -0.58
C LYS A 69 16.72 5.35 -1.92
N SER A 70 17.24 4.21 -2.35
CA SER A 70 17.95 4.05 -3.62
C SER A 70 17.05 4.16 -4.85
N LEU A 71 15.71 4.04 -4.70
CA LEU A 71 14.76 4.21 -5.80
C LEU A 71 14.77 5.64 -6.38
N GLY A 72 15.20 6.64 -5.61
CA GLY A 72 15.41 8.00 -6.10
C GLY A 72 14.13 8.75 -6.51
N VAL A 73 12.96 8.25 -6.13
CA VAL A 73 11.63 8.85 -6.30
C VAL A 73 10.95 8.99 -4.94
N PRO A 74 9.90 9.83 -4.81
CA PRO A 74 9.11 9.89 -3.60
C PRO A 74 8.51 8.52 -3.23
N VAL A 75 8.53 8.16 -1.95
CA VAL A 75 7.97 6.89 -1.44
C VAL A 75 7.07 7.18 -0.25
N THR A 76 5.86 6.62 -0.25
CA THR A 76 5.05 6.49 0.98
C THR A 76 5.13 5.08 1.51
N LEU A 77 5.09 4.93 2.83
CA LEU A 77 5.30 3.63 3.48
C LEU A 77 4.23 3.36 4.53
N GLU A 78 3.49 2.26 4.36
CA GLU A 78 2.58 1.72 5.36
C GLU A 78 3.23 0.60 6.16
N VAL A 79 2.75 0.41 7.41
CA VAL A 79 3.23 -0.67 8.27
C VAL A 79 2.47 -1.98 8.02
N GLY A 80 3.20 -3.06 7.74
CA GLY A 80 2.64 -4.41 7.65
C GLY A 80 2.75 -5.20 8.96
N ASN A 81 2.19 -6.39 8.99
CA ASN A 81 2.20 -7.23 10.18
C ASN A 81 3.58 -7.85 10.47
N HIS A 82 4.43 -8.00 9.46
CA HIS A 82 5.81 -8.45 9.61
C HIS A 82 6.76 -7.31 10.03
N ASP A 83 6.34 -6.05 9.93
CA ASP A 83 7.10 -4.89 10.38
C ASP A 83 6.96 -4.63 11.90
N ILE A 84 6.15 -5.43 12.59
CA ILE A 84 5.95 -5.36 14.03
C ILE A 84 6.71 -6.53 14.68
N PRO A 85 7.43 -6.31 15.80
CA PRO A 85 8.15 -7.37 16.50
C PRO A 85 7.26 -8.59 16.77
N TYR A 86 7.78 -9.79 16.54
CA TYR A 86 7.07 -11.03 16.79
C TYR A 86 6.89 -11.32 18.28
N TYR A 87 6.13 -12.35 18.64
CA TYR A 87 5.82 -12.74 20.03
C TYR A 87 7.01 -13.22 20.84
N TRP A 88 8.17 -13.52 20.25
CA TRP A 88 9.40 -13.80 21.00
C TRP A 88 10.10 -12.54 21.52
N ASP A 89 9.68 -11.32 21.11
CA ASP A 89 10.05 -10.06 21.72
C ASP A 89 8.76 -9.34 22.24
N PRO A 90 8.11 -9.90 23.28
CA PRO A 90 6.82 -9.41 23.75
C PRO A 90 6.91 -8.01 24.35
N PHE A 91 8.04 -7.69 24.99
CA PHE A 91 8.24 -6.35 25.57
C PHE A 91 8.23 -5.27 24.49
N ARG A 92 9.02 -5.47 23.42
CA ARG A 92 9.06 -4.48 22.32
C ARG A 92 7.74 -4.44 21.57
N ARG A 93 7.08 -5.59 21.36
CA ARG A 93 5.78 -5.65 20.71
C ARG A 93 4.69 -4.85 21.47
N ILE A 94 4.72 -4.86 22.80
CA ILE A 94 3.71 -4.18 23.62
C ILE A 94 4.04 -2.70 23.80
N PHE A 95 5.29 -2.38 24.13
CA PHE A 95 5.68 -1.02 24.55
C PHE A 95 6.17 -0.14 23.40
N SER A 96 6.80 -0.70 22.36
CA SER A 96 7.40 0.08 21.26
C SER A 96 7.29 -0.62 19.90
N PRO A 97 6.10 -1.11 19.50
CA PRO A 97 5.95 -1.99 18.34
C PRO A 97 6.35 -1.33 17.02
N TYR A 98 6.22 -0.03 16.90
CA TYR A 98 6.44 0.74 15.68
C TYR A 98 7.75 1.54 15.67
N GLN A 99 8.59 1.43 16.72
CA GLN A 99 9.78 2.29 16.87
C GLN A 99 10.77 2.16 15.69
N ARG A 100 11.05 0.93 15.26
CA ARG A 100 11.98 0.69 14.13
C ARG A 100 11.37 1.10 12.80
N TYR A 101 10.09 0.83 12.62
CA TYR A 101 9.32 1.27 11.46
C TYR A 101 9.32 2.80 11.35
N ALA A 102 8.97 3.51 12.42
CA ALA A 102 8.95 4.97 12.44
C ALA A 102 10.31 5.60 12.11
N ALA A 103 11.42 4.95 12.48
CA ALA A 103 12.75 5.43 12.12
C ALA A 103 13.03 5.33 10.61
N VAL A 104 12.52 4.30 9.94
CA VAL A 104 12.62 4.17 8.48
C VAL A 104 11.64 5.12 7.80
N GLU A 105 10.39 5.16 8.25
CA GLU A 105 9.37 6.09 7.78
C GLU A 105 9.89 7.54 7.77
N SER A 106 10.38 8.03 8.91
CA SER A 106 10.91 9.40 9.02
C SER A 106 12.14 9.68 8.14
N MET A 107 12.89 8.66 7.75
CA MET A 107 14.05 8.78 6.89
C MET A 107 13.67 8.84 5.40
N ILE A 108 12.56 8.20 5.02
CA ILE A 108 12.14 7.99 3.63
C ILE A 108 11.01 8.93 3.25
N GLU A 109 10.05 9.11 4.14
CA GLU A 109 8.81 9.82 3.85
C GLU A 109 9.09 11.32 3.66
N LYS A 110 8.76 11.78 2.47
CA LYS A 110 8.63 13.20 2.15
C LYS A 110 7.15 13.48 1.93
N PRO A 111 6.67 14.68 2.26
CA PRO A 111 5.32 15.07 1.87
C PRO A 111 5.09 14.76 0.39
N LEU A 112 4.10 13.93 0.12
CA LEU A 112 3.80 13.52 -1.25
C LEU A 112 2.80 14.51 -1.83
N GLU A 113 3.30 15.42 -2.66
CA GLU A 113 2.48 16.40 -3.39
C GLU A 113 2.21 15.87 -4.80
N LEU A 114 1.03 15.27 -4.98
CA LEU A 114 0.57 14.76 -6.26
C LEU A 114 -0.63 15.63 -6.73
N PRO A 115 -0.53 16.32 -7.85
CA PRO A 115 -1.64 17.11 -8.37
C PRO A 115 -2.90 16.28 -8.58
N GLY A 116 -4.01 16.63 -7.91
CA GLY A 116 -5.29 15.93 -8.05
C GLY A 116 -5.37 14.53 -7.43
N ILE A 117 -4.38 14.15 -6.60
CA ILE A 117 -4.37 12.85 -5.88
C ILE A 117 -4.04 13.08 -4.41
N THR A 118 -4.74 12.40 -3.53
CA THR A 118 -4.40 12.32 -2.11
C THR A 118 -4.29 10.87 -1.66
N ILE A 119 -3.18 10.53 -1.01
CA ILE A 119 -2.97 9.21 -0.39
C ILE A 119 -3.28 9.33 1.10
N VAL A 120 -4.23 8.54 1.59
CA VAL A 120 -4.67 8.53 2.99
C VAL A 120 -4.23 7.23 3.67
N PRO A 121 -3.38 7.28 4.70
CA PRO A 121 -2.93 6.10 5.41
C PRO A 121 -4.04 5.50 6.29
N LEU A 122 -4.21 4.17 6.23
CA LEU A 122 -5.12 3.42 7.08
C LEU A 122 -4.40 2.27 7.76
N LYS A 123 -4.01 2.45 9.01
CA LYS A 123 -3.36 1.38 9.79
C LYS A 123 -4.31 0.22 10.06
N THR A 124 -3.97 -0.96 9.53
CA THR A 124 -4.71 -2.22 9.71
C THR A 124 -3.98 -3.22 10.60
N THR A 125 -2.77 -2.88 11.07
CA THR A 125 -1.99 -3.70 12.00
C THR A 125 -2.40 -3.46 13.45
N ALA A 126 -2.35 -4.51 14.29
CA ALA A 126 -2.66 -4.40 15.71
C ALA A 126 -1.50 -4.92 16.57
N ARG A 127 -1.22 -4.22 17.70
CA ARG A 127 -0.19 -4.62 18.69
C ARG A 127 -0.44 -6.00 19.28
N ALA A 128 -1.72 -6.26 19.62
CA ALA A 128 -2.18 -7.52 20.18
C ALA A 128 -3.62 -7.80 19.69
N GLN A 129 -3.93 -9.07 19.48
CA GLN A 129 -5.29 -9.52 19.15
C GLN A 129 -5.59 -10.79 19.95
N TRP A 130 -6.82 -10.93 20.43
CA TRP A 130 -7.34 -12.19 20.98
C TRP A 130 -7.62 -13.17 19.83
N ARG A 131 -6.59 -13.57 19.09
CA ARG A 131 -6.64 -14.51 17.97
C ARG A 131 -5.36 -15.32 17.94
N TRP A 132 -5.44 -16.59 17.63
CA TRP A 132 -4.29 -17.46 17.40
C TRP A 132 -3.46 -17.02 16.20
N ASN A 133 -4.10 -16.42 15.18
CA ASN A 133 -3.38 -15.88 14.02
C ASN A 133 -3.30 -14.34 14.08
N TRP A 134 -2.15 -13.84 14.45
CA TRP A 134 -1.86 -12.42 14.63
C TRP A 134 -1.49 -11.69 13.32
N SER A 135 -1.35 -12.43 12.21
CA SER A 135 -1.10 -11.84 10.90
C SER A 135 -2.35 -11.22 10.27
N LYS A 136 -3.54 -11.52 10.78
CA LYS A 136 -4.79 -10.98 10.21
C LYS A 136 -5.02 -9.52 10.61
N GLY A 137 -5.52 -8.73 9.63
CA GLY A 137 -5.80 -7.32 9.81
C GLY A 137 -6.94 -7.01 10.78
N ARG A 138 -6.89 -5.79 11.31
CA ARG A 138 -7.97 -5.17 12.08
C ARG A 138 -7.97 -3.68 11.85
N VAL A 139 -9.10 -3.12 11.46
CA VAL A 139 -9.32 -1.67 11.49
C VAL A 139 -9.80 -1.29 12.89
N GLY A 140 -8.99 -0.48 13.58
CA GLY A 140 -9.36 0.10 14.88
C GLY A 140 -10.14 1.42 14.66
N THR A 141 -11.07 1.72 15.58
CA THR A 141 -11.88 2.94 15.51
C THR A 141 -11.03 4.21 15.39
N GLY A 142 -9.97 4.34 16.20
CA GLY A 142 -9.06 5.49 16.12
C GLY A 142 -8.25 5.57 14.81
N SER A 143 -7.95 4.44 14.15
CA SER A 143 -7.31 4.45 12.83
C SER A 143 -8.28 4.95 11.76
N LEU A 144 -9.50 4.41 11.76
CA LEU A 144 -10.55 4.83 10.85
C LEU A 144 -10.90 6.32 11.03
N SER A 145 -11.10 6.77 12.28
CA SER A 145 -11.43 8.18 12.55
C SER A 145 -10.37 9.14 12.04
N ARG A 146 -9.07 8.78 12.17
CA ARG A 146 -7.99 9.61 11.62
C ARG A 146 -8.01 9.65 10.10
N ALA A 147 -8.20 8.49 9.45
CA ALA A 147 -8.30 8.44 7.99
C ALA A 147 -9.48 9.30 7.48
N LEU A 148 -10.65 9.18 8.09
CA LEU A 148 -11.83 9.99 7.75
C LEU A 148 -11.59 11.47 8.00
N ALA A 149 -10.91 11.85 9.08
CA ALA A 149 -10.56 13.26 9.34
C ALA A 149 -9.63 13.82 8.25
N MET A 150 -8.61 13.04 7.82
CA MET A 150 -7.76 13.44 6.71
C MET A 150 -8.54 13.55 5.39
N MET A 151 -9.49 12.65 5.14
CA MET A 151 -10.34 12.71 3.94
C MET A 151 -11.22 13.96 3.90
N ASN A 152 -11.66 14.47 5.04
CA ASN A 152 -12.43 15.72 5.11
C ASN A 152 -11.62 16.98 4.76
N GLU A 153 -10.30 16.88 4.79
CA GLU A 153 -9.37 17.98 4.44
C GLU A 153 -8.87 17.88 2.99
N VAL A 154 -9.28 16.85 2.25
CA VAL A 154 -8.87 16.65 0.87
C VAL A 154 -9.47 17.73 -0.03
N PRO A 155 -8.68 18.38 -0.89
CA PRO A 155 -9.20 19.37 -1.83
C PRO A 155 -10.24 18.77 -2.80
N ASP A 156 -11.24 19.56 -3.17
CA ASP A 156 -12.26 19.17 -4.12
C ASP A 156 -11.65 18.69 -5.46
N GLY A 157 -12.20 17.62 -6.01
CA GLY A 157 -11.76 17.07 -7.29
C GLY A 157 -10.53 16.15 -7.22
N HIS A 158 -9.92 15.95 -6.03
CA HIS A 158 -8.86 14.98 -5.89
C HIS A 158 -9.39 13.54 -5.93
N LEU A 159 -8.64 12.65 -6.56
CA LEU A 159 -8.79 11.21 -6.36
C LEU A 159 -8.20 10.84 -5.00
N VAL A 160 -8.97 10.14 -4.18
CA VAL A 160 -8.55 9.70 -2.85
C VAL A 160 -8.22 8.21 -2.89
N PHE A 161 -6.96 7.86 -2.65
CA PHE A 161 -6.51 6.49 -2.50
C PHE A 161 -6.16 6.23 -1.04
N VAL A 162 -6.77 5.20 -0.45
CA VAL A 162 -6.49 4.79 0.92
C VAL A 162 -5.42 3.71 0.88
N ALA A 163 -4.27 3.95 1.50
CA ALA A 163 -3.19 2.97 1.62
C ALA A 163 -3.35 2.17 2.92
N ALA A 164 -3.42 0.85 2.81
CA ALA A 164 -3.55 -0.08 3.94
C ALA A 164 -2.73 -1.34 3.67
N HIS A 165 -2.21 -2.01 4.70
CA HIS A 165 -1.50 -3.27 4.45
C HIS A 165 -2.47 -4.42 4.15
N HIS A 166 -3.47 -4.63 5.01
CA HIS A 166 -4.42 -5.74 4.82
C HIS A 166 -5.59 -5.30 3.95
N PRO A 167 -6.00 -6.10 2.95
CA PRO A 167 -7.26 -5.89 2.24
C PRO A 167 -8.43 -5.81 3.22
N LEU A 168 -9.33 -4.84 3.03
CA LEU A 168 -10.46 -4.64 3.94
C LEU A 168 -11.51 -5.75 3.82
N ILE A 169 -11.68 -6.27 2.60
CA ILE A 169 -12.52 -7.43 2.28
C ILE A 169 -11.72 -8.41 1.41
N GLU A 170 -12.22 -9.60 1.23
CA GLU A 170 -11.58 -10.61 0.39
C GLU A 170 -11.70 -10.26 -1.09
N GLY A 171 -10.58 -10.29 -1.82
CA GLY A 171 -10.49 -9.95 -3.24
C GLY A 171 -10.54 -11.14 -4.18
N GLY A 172 -10.96 -12.34 -3.71
CA GLY A 172 -11.02 -13.55 -4.54
C GLY A 172 -9.65 -14.18 -4.82
N THR A 173 -8.60 -13.81 -4.07
CA THR A 173 -7.25 -14.36 -4.17
C THR A 173 -7.11 -15.67 -3.40
N THR A 174 -6.04 -16.44 -3.67
CA THR A 174 -5.72 -17.68 -2.93
C THR A 174 -5.43 -17.40 -1.45
N GLY A 175 -4.88 -16.23 -1.14
CA GLY A 175 -4.66 -15.76 0.23
C GLY A 175 -5.94 -15.18 0.84
N THR A 176 -6.24 -15.54 2.11
CA THR A 176 -7.39 -14.98 2.82
C THR A 176 -7.00 -13.77 3.66
N ALA A 177 -7.66 -12.64 3.44
CA ALA A 177 -7.38 -11.39 4.14
C ALA A 177 -8.17 -11.21 5.45
N LYS A 178 -9.42 -11.61 5.51
CA LYS A 178 -10.39 -11.51 6.63
C LYS A 178 -10.05 -10.46 7.71
N THR A 179 -10.02 -9.20 7.30
CA THR A 179 -9.74 -8.07 8.18
C THR A 179 -10.94 -7.76 9.08
N ARG A 180 -10.70 -7.71 10.39
CA ARG A 180 -11.76 -7.37 11.35
C ARG A 180 -12.18 -5.91 11.20
N ASN A 181 -13.48 -5.62 11.17
CA ASN A 181 -14.09 -4.32 10.91
C ASN A 181 -13.70 -3.76 9.52
N GLY A 182 -13.30 -4.62 8.59
CA GLY A 182 -12.88 -4.20 7.26
C GLY A 182 -14.05 -3.77 6.40
N ASP A 183 -15.17 -4.49 6.44
CA ASP A 183 -16.36 -4.18 5.66
C ASP A 183 -17.01 -2.86 6.10
N GLU A 184 -17.13 -2.65 7.41
CA GLU A 184 -17.62 -1.40 7.98
C GLU A 184 -16.69 -0.22 7.64
N ALA A 185 -15.38 -0.45 7.70
CA ALA A 185 -14.41 0.57 7.32
C ALA A 185 -14.50 0.90 5.83
N LEU A 186 -14.63 -0.11 4.97
CA LEU A 186 -14.78 0.10 3.53
C LEU A 186 -16.01 0.94 3.20
N THR A 187 -17.13 0.66 3.87
CA THR A 187 -18.36 1.45 3.72
C THR A 187 -18.14 2.90 4.12
N ALA A 188 -17.56 3.15 5.30
CA ALA A 188 -17.29 4.51 5.78
C ALA A 188 -16.34 5.29 4.87
N LEU A 189 -15.32 4.62 4.32
CA LEU A 189 -14.37 5.24 3.38
C LEU A 189 -15.04 5.55 2.04
N ALA A 190 -15.90 4.66 1.52
CA ALA A 190 -16.66 4.91 0.30
C ALA A 190 -17.60 6.10 0.47
N ASP A 191 -18.33 6.17 1.59
CA ASP A 191 -19.22 7.29 1.91
C ASP A 191 -18.46 8.62 2.03
N ALA A 192 -17.23 8.58 2.55
CA ALA A 192 -16.35 9.76 2.63
C ALA A 192 -15.66 10.10 1.29
N GLY A 193 -15.87 9.33 0.21
CA GLY A 193 -15.38 9.66 -1.12
C GLY A 193 -14.06 8.99 -1.52
N ALA A 194 -13.65 7.91 -0.86
CA ALA A 194 -12.50 7.12 -1.32
C ALA A 194 -12.79 6.48 -2.70
N HIS A 195 -11.82 6.55 -3.61
CA HIS A 195 -11.89 5.98 -4.95
C HIS A 195 -11.29 4.58 -5.02
N ALA A 196 -10.23 4.33 -4.25
CA ALA A 196 -9.61 3.02 -4.15
C ALA A 196 -9.00 2.76 -2.76
N VAL A 197 -8.89 1.48 -2.39
CA VAL A 197 -8.05 1.00 -1.29
C VAL A 197 -6.91 0.19 -1.88
N LEU A 198 -5.69 0.64 -1.66
CA LEU A 198 -4.46 -0.02 -2.06
C LEU A 198 -3.98 -0.91 -0.92
N SER A 199 -3.67 -2.18 -1.20
CA SER A 199 -3.28 -3.13 -0.16
C SER A 199 -2.25 -4.15 -0.63
N GLY A 200 -1.68 -4.93 0.31
CA GLY A 200 -0.79 -6.05 0.08
C GLY A 200 -1.27 -7.32 0.78
N HIS A 201 -0.38 -7.96 1.54
CA HIS A 201 -0.63 -9.09 2.45
C HIS A 201 -0.98 -10.43 1.78
N VAL A 202 -1.78 -10.45 0.75
CA VAL A 202 -2.20 -11.69 0.08
C VAL A 202 -1.16 -12.20 -0.91
N HIS A 203 -0.17 -11.40 -1.27
CA HIS A 203 0.93 -11.69 -2.21
C HIS A 203 0.47 -11.99 -3.64
N ASP A 204 -0.76 -11.66 -3.96
CA ASP A 204 -1.40 -11.95 -5.23
C ASP A 204 -2.05 -10.66 -5.74
N PRO A 205 -1.73 -10.15 -6.93
CA PRO A 205 -2.34 -8.93 -7.42
C PRO A 205 -3.84 -9.14 -7.71
N PHE A 206 -4.64 -8.17 -7.33
CA PHE A 206 -6.06 -8.14 -7.66
C PHE A 206 -6.56 -6.72 -7.84
N ASP A 207 -7.66 -6.55 -8.55
CA ASP A 207 -8.33 -5.30 -8.77
C ASP A 207 -9.84 -5.56 -8.93
N VAL A 208 -10.60 -5.26 -7.89
CA VAL A 208 -12.01 -5.60 -7.79
C VAL A 208 -12.83 -4.35 -7.48
N PRO A 209 -13.79 -3.98 -8.33
CA PRO A 209 -14.77 -2.94 -8.01
C PRO A 209 -15.77 -3.46 -6.98
N VAL A 210 -16.10 -2.63 -6.01
CA VAL A 210 -17.04 -2.94 -4.93
C VAL A 210 -18.04 -1.79 -4.79
N GLU A 211 -19.31 -2.12 -4.80
CA GLU A 211 -20.38 -1.15 -4.59
C GLU A 211 -20.63 -0.95 -3.08
N ARG A 212 -20.54 0.30 -2.61
CA ARG A 212 -20.88 0.70 -1.24
C ARG A 212 -21.54 2.07 -1.26
N GLY A 213 -22.69 2.20 -0.56
CA GLY A 213 -23.38 3.49 -0.45
C GLY A 213 -23.75 4.16 -1.78
N GLY A 214 -23.97 3.38 -2.85
CA GLY A 214 -24.23 3.92 -4.20
C GLY A 214 -22.98 4.44 -4.92
N ARG A 215 -21.79 4.16 -4.42
CA ARG A 215 -20.49 4.49 -5.03
C ARG A 215 -19.70 3.24 -5.33
N THR A 216 -18.94 3.26 -6.42
CA THR A 216 -17.95 2.21 -6.72
C THR A 216 -16.61 2.61 -6.10
N ILE A 217 -16.06 1.75 -5.24
CA ILE A 217 -14.69 1.85 -4.73
C ILE A 217 -13.89 0.64 -5.21
N ARG A 218 -12.65 0.86 -5.68
CA ARG A 218 -11.81 -0.26 -6.15
C ARG A 218 -10.93 -0.78 -5.02
N MET A 219 -10.93 -2.09 -4.85
CA MET A 219 -9.99 -2.80 -3.98
C MET A 219 -8.83 -3.29 -4.84
N ILE A 220 -7.63 -2.75 -4.61
CA ILE A 220 -6.44 -3.02 -5.43
C ILE A 220 -5.36 -3.62 -4.55
N GLY A 221 -5.02 -4.88 -4.80
CA GLY A 221 -3.94 -5.59 -4.11
C GLY A 221 -2.67 -5.62 -4.93
N ALA A 222 -1.52 -5.36 -4.32
CA ALA A 222 -0.23 -5.61 -4.92
C ALA A 222 0.20 -7.07 -4.73
N GLY A 223 1.03 -7.56 -5.64
CA GLY A 223 1.76 -8.81 -5.46
C GLY A 223 2.89 -8.67 -4.44
N THR A 224 3.85 -9.59 -4.49
CA THR A 224 5.03 -9.58 -3.63
C THR A 224 6.31 -9.46 -4.45
N LEU A 225 7.37 -8.86 -3.89
CA LEU A 225 8.73 -8.91 -4.43
C LEU A 225 9.62 -9.86 -3.61
N SER A 226 9.03 -10.79 -2.86
CA SER A 226 9.74 -11.78 -2.07
C SER A 226 9.64 -13.18 -2.66
N LYS A 227 10.42 -14.10 -2.11
CA LYS A 227 10.34 -15.55 -2.43
C LYS A 227 9.04 -16.21 -1.94
N ARG A 228 8.16 -15.45 -1.26
CA ARG A 228 6.89 -15.94 -0.69
C ARG A 228 5.73 -15.80 -1.67
N THR A 229 5.95 -16.15 -2.91
CA THR A 229 4.90 -16.16 -3.95
C THR A 229 3.78 -17.17 -3.61
N ARG A 230 2.55 -16.87 -4.01
CA ARG A 230 1.36 -17.73 -3.78
C ARG A 230 0.67 -18.12 -5.09
N GLY A 231 1.44 -18.47 -6.09
CA GLY A 231 0.93 -18.89 -7.40
C GLY A 231 1.15 -17.87 -8.51
N SER A 232 1.31 -16.59 -8.18
CA SER A 232 1.68 -15.53 -9.12
C SER A 232 3.18 -15.23 -9.03
N PRO A 233 3.85 -14.92 -10.16
CA PRO A 233 5.23 -14.39 -10.14
C PRO A 233 5.33 -13.11 -9.32
N PRO A 234 6.56 -12.66 -8.95
CA PRO A 234 6.75 -11.35 -8.37
C PRO A 234 6.07 -10.26 -9.19
N ALA A 235 5.34 -9.36 -8.51
CA ALA A 235 4.51 -8.37 -9.18
C ALA A 235 4.34 -7.09 -8.36
N PHE A 236 4.12 -5.97 -9.07
CA PHE A 236 3.68 -4.69 -8.53
C PHE A 236 2.57 -4.10 -9.41
N ASN A 237 1.83 -3.12 -8.95
CA ASN A 237 0.84 -2.43 -9.76
C ASN A 237 1.40 -1.10 -10.29
N GLU A 238 1.18 -0.84 -11.56
CA GLU A 238 1.28 0.49 -12.16
C GLU A 238 -0.11 1.12 -12.14
N ILE A 239 -0.23 2.31 -11.54
CA ILE A 239 -1.45 3.11 -11.52
C ILE A 239 -1.20 4.35 -12.35
N GLN A 240 -1.99 4.55 -13.39
CA GLN A 240 -1.94 5.72 -14.24
C GLN A 240 -3.17 6.58 -13.95
N VAL A 241 -2.95 7.87 -13.67
CA VAL A 241 -3.99 8.84 -13.38
C VAL A 241 -3.96 9.93 -14.43
N GLN A 242 -5.09 10.18 -15.08
CA GLN A 242 -5.26 11.24 -16.07
C GLN A 242 -6.70 11.72 -16.06
N ASP A 243 -6.92 13.03 -16.15
CA ASP A 243 -8.24 13.67 -16.28
C ASP A 243 -9.27 13.19 -15.23
N GLY A 244 -8.84 13.06 -13.97
CA GLY A 244 -9.69 12.62 -12.84
C GLY A 244 -10.13 11.15 -12.92
N ARG A 245 -9.46 10.35 -13.73
CA ARG A 245 -9.66 8.90 -13.84
C ARG A 245 -8.36 8.15 -13.58
N PHE A 246 -8.45 6.90 -13.19
CA PHE A 246 -7.28 6.06 -13.03
C PHE A 246 -7.49 4.65 -13.59
N THR A 247 -6.40 4.07 -14.03
CA THR A 247 -6.30 2.67 -14.46
C THR A 247 -5.21 1.97 -13.65
N THR A 248 -5.32 0.67 -13.49
CA THR A 248 -4.34 -0.16 -12.79
C THR A 248 -3.93 -1.33 -13.67
N ILE A 249 -2.64 -1.58 -13.75
CA ILE A 249 -2.06 -2.71 -14.49
C ILE A 249 -1.14 -3.45 -13.53
N ALA A 250 -1.41 -4.73 -13.29
CA ALA A 250 -0.49 -5.60 -12.57
C ALA A 250 0.70 -5.93 -13.49
N ARG A 251 1.90 -5.49 -13.10
CA ARG A 251 3.16 -5.79 -13.78
C ARG A 251 3.80 -6.99 -13.12
N THR A 252 4.02 -8.05 -13.87
CA THR A 252 4.63 -9.29 -13.40
C THR A 252 6.03 -9.46 -13.95
N MET A 253 6.96 -9.94 -13.11
CA MET A 253 8.29 -10.30 -13.57
C MET A 253 8.20 -11.52 -14.48
N ALA A 254 8.77 -11.43 -15.68
CA ALA A 254 8.84 -12.58 -16.58
C ALA A 254 9.61 -13.72 -15.88
N THR A 255 9.02 -14.90 -15.81
CA THR A 255 9.72 -16.11 -15.39
C THR A 255 10.75 -16.44 -16.47
N ALA A 256 12.02 -16.64 -16.08
CA ALA A 256 12.98 -17.17 -17.01
C ALA A 256 12.44 -18.51 -17.54
N SER A 257 12.24 -18.58 -18.86
CA SER A 257 11.88 -19.85 -19.48
C SER A 257 13.01 -20.83 -19.19
N ALA A 258 12.67 -21.93 -18.50
CA ALA A 258 13.61 -23.01 -18.18
C ALA A 258 14.04 -23.76 -19.46
#